data_b2fcee73dadce55938513192c945e914
#
_entry.id   b2fcee73dadce55938513192c945e914
#
_cell.length_a   1.000
_cell.length_b   1.000
_cell.length_c   1.000
_cell.angle_alpha   90.00
_cell.angle_beta   90.00
_cell.angle_gamma   90.00
#
_symmetry.space_group_name_H-M   'P 1'
#
loop_
_entity.id
_entity.type
_entity.pdbx_description
1 polymer ?
#
loop_
_entity_poly.entity_id
_entity_poly.type
_entity_poly.pdbx_seq_one_letter_code
_entity_poly.pdbx_strand_id
1 'polypeptide(L)'
;MAVVRHTAPVRWWLNRIVAAILVGLLIAVAVDYARGGLTALLWRYAGAAAYGIVAPGERFEIRADHWLYLDCRGTGSPTIVLEAGMGSDSATWVAVHEQLAAITRTCAYDRTGRGRSDGGSAGDLEGMSRELTALLAAAGEPGPYIVVGHSLGSVIGRVHATLDPGAVAGLVLVDGFDPDIFDERVVPLLGPIRDQYLDQTAGLWRYVSSVESIDVEASRAQLAASNVAGLPIEVVLAPRVDARLDAQTNDAIMASMTAGYAALSPGNVRLTFAWGASHMVQFDQPDVVVDAVRRIVEAVRG
;
A
#
# COMPACT_ATOMS: atom_id res chain seq x y z
N MET A 1 67.57 -32.27 -21.92
CA MET A 1 66.64 -31.15 -21.80
C MET A 1 65.48 -31.55 -20.93
N ALA A 2 65.39 -31.06 -19.69
CA ALA A 2 64.31 -31.34 -18.80
C ALA A 2 63.21 -30.30 -19.00
N VAL A 3 62.02 -30.75 -19.39
CA VAL A 3 60.83 -29.89 -19.54
C VAL A 3 60.27 -29.62 -18.14
N VAL A 4 60.51 -28.45 -17.60
CA VAL A 4 59.85 -27.97 -16.36
C VAL A 4 58.40 -27.68 -16.65
N ARG A 5 57.46 -28.53 -16.25
CA ARG A 5 56.03 -28.27 -16.27
C ARG A 5 55.72 -27.35 -15.08
N HIS A 6 55.50 -26.08 -15.33
CA HIS A 6 54.91 -25.15 -14.37
C HIS A 6 53.45 -25.52 -14.18
N THR A 7 53.14 -26.24 -13.14
CA THR A 7 51.77 -26.41 -12.67
C THR A 7 51.35 -25.11 -11.97
N ALA A 8 50.30 -24.45 -12.44
CA ALA A 8 49.77 -23.29 -11.77
C ALA A 8 49.39 -23.65 -10.32
N PRO A 9 49.74 -22.83 -9.35
CA PRO A 9 49.49 -23.16 -7.95
C PRO A 9 47.99 -23.35 -7.72
N VAL A 10 47.62 -24.37 -6.97
CA VAL A 10 46.23 -24.74 -6.60
C VAL A 10 45.43 -23.49 -6.15
N ARG A 11 46.07 -22.56 -5.46
CA ARG A 11 45.56 -21.29 -5.01
C ARG A 11 45.07 -20.38 -6.15
N TRP A 12 45.68 -20.44 -7.33
CA TRP A 12 45.28 -19.69 -8.50
C TRP A 12 43.96 -20.21 -9.09
N TRP A 13 43.74 -21.51 -9.13
CA TRP A 13 42.50 -22.14 -9.56
C TRP A 13 41.36 -21.89 -8.56
N LEU A 14 41.64 -22.01 -7.26
CA LEU A 14 40.67 -21.68 -6.21
C LEU A 14 40.17 -20.24 -6.28
N ASN A 15 41.07 -19.28 -6.48
CA ASN A 15 40.65 -17.87 -6.62
C ASN A 15 39.75 -17.64 -7.83
N ARG A 16 40.00 -18.33 -8.94
CA ARG A 16 39.16 -18.23 -10.16
C ARG A 16 37.80 -18.87 -9.95
N ILE A 17 37.72 -19.99 -9.26
CA ILE A 17 36.45 -20.65 -8.92
C ILE A 17 35.67 -19.77 -7.97
N VAL A 18 36.28 -19.23 -6.95
CA VAL A 18 35.59 -18.28 -6.02
C VAL A 18 35.12 -17.05 -6.74
N ALA A 19 35.92 -16.43 -7.62
CA ALA A 19 35.54 -15.29 -8.41
C ALA A 19 34.35 -15.62 -9.35
N ALA A 20 34.35 -16.79 -9.99
CA ALA A 20 33.26 -17.21 -10.87
C ALA A 20 31.96 -17.44 -10.08
N ILE A 21 32.02 -18.02 -8.87
CA ILE A 21 30.86 -18.19 -7.97
C ILE A 21 30.34 -16.84 -7.54
N LEU A 22 31.19 -15.89 -7.15
CA LEU A 22 30.77 -14.54 -6.74
C LEU A 22 30.09 -13.77 -7.90
N VAL A 23 30.66 -13.86 -9.10
CA VAL A 23 30.05 -13.26 -10.30
C VAL A 23 28.70 -13.92 -10.60
N GLY A 24 28.59 -15.24 -10.51
CA GLY A 24 27.32 -15.96 -10.68
C GLY A 24 26.25 -15.53 -9.66
N LEU A 25 26.64 -15.39 -8.38
CA LEU A 25 25.75 -14.87 -7.34
C LEU A 25 25.32 -13.44 -7.60
N LEU A 26 26.21 -12.55 -8.01
CA LEU A 26 25.88 -11.17 -8.35
C LEU A 26 24.92 -11.09 -9.55
N ILE A 27 25.12 -11.92 -10.57
CA ILE A 27 24.20 -12.00 -11.71
C ILE A 27 22.84 -12.53 -11.25
N ALA A 28 22.77 -13.56 -10.41
CA ALA A 28 21.52 -14.10 -9.89
C ALA A 28 20.76 -13.07 -9.06
N VAL A 29 21.44 -12.31 -8.21
CA VAL A 29 20.87 -11.21 -7.42
C VAL A 29 20.37 -10.10 -8.35
N ALA A 30 21.13 -9.71 -9.37
CA ALA A 30 20.73 -8.69 -10.31
C ALA A 30 19.52 -9.09 -11.16
N VAL A 31 19.45 -10.36 -11.59
CA VAL A 31 18.30 -10.91 -12.33
C VAL A 31 17.07 -10.99 -11.45
N ASP A 32 17.22 -11.43 -10.19
CA ASP A 32 16.12 -11.47 -9.21
C ASP A 32 15.62 -10.06 -8.92
N TYR A 33 16.52 -9.10 -8.72
CA TYR A 33 16.18 -7.69 -8.55
C TYR A 33 15.43 -7.13 -9.76
N ALA A 34 15.94 -7.36 -10.98
CA ALA A 34 15.31 -6.88 -12.22
C ALA A 34 13.91 -7.47 -12.46
N ARG A 35 13.66 -8.66 -11.91
CA ARG A 35 12.34 -9.32 -11.96
C ARG A 35 11.40 -8.94 -10.82
N GLY A 36 11.80 -8.03 -9.95
CA GLY A 36 11.03 -7.63 -8.77
C GLY A 36 10.96 -8.72 -7.69
N GLY A 37 11.94 -9.63 -7.65
CA GLY A 37 11.99 -10.73 -6.69
C GLY A 37 12.40 -10.32 -5.27
N LEU A 38 12.77 -11.32 -4.46
CA LEU A 38 13.07 -11.15 -3.03
C LEU A 38 14.13 -10.07 -2.75
N THR A 39 15.16 -9.96 -3.59
CA THR A 39 16.20 -8.93 -3.42
C THR A 39 15.67 -7.53 -3.64
N ALA A 40 14.81 -7.32 -4.63
CA ALA A 40 14.15 -6.04 -4.85
C ALA A 40 13.26 -5.67 -3.66
N LEU A 41 12.51 -6.65 -3.15
CA LEU A 41 11.68 -6.51 -1.96
C LEU A 41 12.53 -6.11 -0.74
N LEU A 42 13.64 -6.83 -0.47
CA LEU A 42 14.53 -6.54 0.65
C LEU A 42 15.15 -5.14 0.57
N TRP A 43 15.58 -4.69 -0.62
CA TRP A 43 16.10 -3.34 -0.81
C TRP A 43 15.04 -2.26 -0.54
N ARG A 44 13.81 -2.49 -0.98
CA ARG A 44 12.68 -1.58 -0.70
C ARG A 44 12.39 -1.48 0.79
N TYR A 45 12.32 -2.62 1.49
CA TYR A 45 12.13 -2.66 2.94
C TYR A 45 13.33 -2.09 3.71
N ALA A 46 14.55 -2.32 3.27
CA ALA A 46 15.75 -1.72 3.87
C ALA A 46 15.74 -0.19 3.72
N GLY A 47 15.34 0.33 2.55
CA GLY A 47 15.17 1.76 2.33
C GLY A 47 14.08 2.35 3.22
N ALA A 48 12.94 1.71 3.34
CA ALA A 48 11.85 2.10 4.23
C ALA A 48 12.27 2.04 5.70
N ALA A 49 13.00 0.98 6.11
CA ALA A 49 13.53 0.86 7.47
C ALA A 49 14.57 1.94 7.79
N ALA A 50 15.47 2.25 6.85
CA ALA A 50 16.45 3.33 7.01
C ALA A 50 15.78 4.69 7.14
N TYR A 51 14.75 4.95 6.34
CA TYR A 51 13.92 6.16 6.47
C TYR A 51 13.22 6.22 7.83
N GLY A 52 12.65 5.10 8.28
CA GLY A 52 12.02 4.98 9.58
C GLY A 52 12.93 5.36 10.76
N ILE A 53 14.27 5.25 10.64
CA ILE A 53 15.23 5.63 11.69
C ILE A 53 15.39 7.15 11.81
N VAL A 54 15.25 7.89 10.71
CA VAL A 54 15.53 9.34 10.62
C VAL A 54 14.29 10.19 10.35
N ALA A 55 13.08 9.57 10.32
CA ALA A 55 11.85 10.29 10.02
C ALA A 55 11.60 11.41 11.05
N PRO A 56 11.29 12.63 10.59
CA PRO A 56 11.27 13.85 11.42
C PRO A 56 9.96 14.07 12.17
N GLY A 57 9.02 13.13 12.12
CA GLY A 57 7.70 13.25 12.74
C GLY A 57 7.74 13.23 14.27
N GLU A 58 6.60 13.48 14.86
CA GLU A 58 6.39 13.57 16.30
C GLU A 58 5.32 12.57 16.75
N ARG A 59 5.20 12.38 18.07
CA ARG A 59 4.16 11.54 18.68
C ARG A 59 3.14 12.43 19.36
N PHE A 60 1.86 12.13 19.17
CA PHE A 60 0.74 12.86 19.74
C PHE A 60 -0.09 11.93 20.60
N GLU A 61 -0.49 12.40 21.78
CA GLU A 61 -1.38 11.67 22.65
C GLU A 61 -2.81 11.78 22.12
N ILE A 62 -3.40 10.63 21.75
CA ILE A 62 -4.76 10.57 21.20
C ILE A 62 -5.82 10.16 22.26
N ARG A 63 -5.37 9.60 23.35
CA ARG A 63 -6.11 9.29 24.59
C ARG A 63 -5.12 9.03 25.71
N ALA A 64 -5.58 8.98 26.96
CA ALA A 64 -4.71 8.79 28.12
C ALA A 64 -3.69 7.67 27.93
N ASP A 65 -2.40 8.02 28.02
CA ASP A 65 -1.24 7.13 27.89
C ASP A 65 -1.18 6.34 26.56
N HIS A 66 -1.75 6.88 25.48
CA HIS A 66 -1.67 6.26 24.17
C HIS A 66 -1.28 7.26 23.07
N TRP A 67 -0.15 7.01 22.45
CA TRP A 67 0.52 7.94 21.54
C TRP A 67 0.67 7.35 20.14
N LEU A 68 0.31 8.12 19.14
CA LEU A 68 0.56 7.78 17.73
C LEU A 68 1.59 8.73 17.11
N TYR A 69 2.36 8.17 16.18
CA TYR A 69 3.36 8.89 15.41
C TYR A 69 2.75 9.50 14.15
N LEU A 70 3.13 10.74 13.85
CA LEU A 70 2.73 11.50 12.67
C LEU A 70 3.91 12.27 12.10
N ASP A 71 4.13 12.19 10.80
CA ASP A 71 5.12 12.95 10.03
C ASP A 71 4.39 13.79 8.97
N CYS A 72 4.27 15.09 9.21
CA CYS A 72 3.59 16.01 8.30
C CYS A 72 4.60 16.97 7.67
N ARG A 73 4.56 17.07 6.32
CA ARG A 73 5.45 17.90 5.51
C ARG A 73 4.67 18.79 4.55
N GLY A 74 5.36 19.81 4.00
CA GLY A 74 4.74 20.74 3.07
C GLY A 74 3.74 21.67 3.74
N THR A 75 3.04 22.46 2.94
CA THR A 75 2.05 23.45 3.38
C THR A 75 0.90 23.54 2.38
N GLY A 76 -0.24 24.04 2.80
CA GLY A 76 -1.40 24.23 1.93
C GLY A 76 -2.60 23.35 2.30
N SER A 77 -3.64 23.42 1.48
CA SER A 77 -4.90 22.68 1.64
C SER A 77 -5.35 22.18 0.26
N PRO A 78 -6.06 21.04 0.18
CA PRO A 78 -6.40 20.12 1.26
C PRO A 78 -5.17 19.42 1.86
N THR A 79 -5.28 18.89 3.09
CA THR A 79 -4.24 18.07 3.70
C THR A 79 -4.34 16.63 3.19
N ILE A 80 -3.24 16.08 2.68
CA ILE A 80 -3.14 14.66 2.31
C ILE A 80 -2.83 13.83 3.55
N VAL A 81 -3.57 12.74 3.75
CA VAL A 81 -3.32 11.74 4.80
C VAL A 81 -2.96 10.42 4.14
N LEU A 82 -1.78 9.90 4.43
CA LEU A 82 -1.23 8.68 3.86
C LEU A 82 -1.52 7.49 4.78
N GLU A 83 -2.44 6.61 4.36
CA GLU A 83 -2.92 5.46 5.09
C GLU A 83 -2.24 4.18 4.58
N ALA A 84 -1.39 3.57 5.41
CA ALA A 84 -0.57 2.42 5.02
C ALA A 84 -1.38 1.11 4.89
N GLY A 85 -0.82 0.15 4.17
CA GLY A 85 -1.36 -1.20 4.05
C GLY A 85 -1.24 -2.02 5.34
N MET A 86 -1.73 -3.25 5.29
CA MET A 86 -1.65 -4.20 6.41
C MET A 86 -0.20 -4.42 6.84
N GLY A 87 0.04 -4.35 8.15
CA GLY A 87 1.36 -4.60 8.76
C GLY A 87 2.42 -3.55 8.45
N SER A 88 2.06 -2.51 7.69
CA SER A 88 2.96 -1.44 7.27
C SER A 88 2.80 -0.19 8.15
N ASP A 89 3.81 0.66 8.10
CA ASP A 89 3.88 1.95 8.77
C ASP A 89 4.08 3.10 7.76
N SER A 90 4.32 4.32 8.24
CA SER A 90 4.54 5.52 7.44
C SER A 90 5.71 5.40 6.44
N ALA A 91 6.70 4.54 6.72
CA ALA A 91 7.83 4.32 5.82
C ALA A 91 7.42 3.71 4.46
N THR A 92 6.23 3.12 4.36
CA THR A 92 5.69 2.63 3.10
C THR A 92 5.49 3.73 2.05
N TRP A 93 5.46 5.01 2.49
CA TRP A 93 5.23 6.17 1.65
C TRP A 93 6.48 6.96 1.30
N VAL A 94 7.67 6.49 1.73
CA VAL A 94 8.94 7.21 1.56
C VAL A 94 9.23 7.66 0.12
N ALA A 95 8.84 6.86 -0.86
CA ALA A 95 9.08 7.14 -2.27
C ALA A 95 8.24 8.30 -2.82
N VAL A 96 7.10 8.60 -2.20
CA VAL A 96 6.14 9.61 -2.68
C VAL A 96 5.92 10.76 -1.69
N HIS A 97 6.19 10.59 -0.41
CA HIS A 97 5.85 11.57 0.63
C HIS A 97 6.41 12.97 0.34
N GLU A 98 7.69 13.07 0.01
CA GLU A 98 8.31 14.37 -0.29
C GLU A 98 7.75 15.02 -1.55
N GLN A 99 7.45 14.21 -2.57
CA GLN A 99 6.85 14.69 -3.81
C GLN A 99 5.42 15.20 -3.60
N LEU A 100 4.64 14.52 -2.73
CA LEU A 100 3.29 14.94 -2.36
C LEU A 100 3.32 16.18 -1.48
N ALA A 101 4.27 16.28 -0.57
CA ALA A 101 4.50 17.46 0.27
C ALA A 101 4.83 18.72 -0.54
N ALA A 102 5.41 18.56 -1.74
CA ALA A 102 5.62 19.67 -2.67
C ALA A 102 4.30 20.15 -3.35
N ILE A 103 3.23 19.34 -3.33
CA ILE A 103 1.91 19.70 -3.89
C ILE A 103 1.05 20.41 -2.84
N THR A 104 0.98 19.86 -1.63
CA THR A 104 0.20 20.40 -0.50
C THR A 104 0.66 19.78 0.82
N ARG A 105 0.10 20.21 1.96
CA ARG A 105 0.34 19.59 3.27
C ARG A 105 0.07 18.09 3.20
N THR A 106 1.06 17.26 3.59
CA THR A 106 1.01 15.79 3.49
C THR A 106 1.50 15.16 4.78
N CYS A 107 0.67 14.30 5.36
CA CYS A 107 0.91 13.63 6.63
C CYS A 107 0.91 12.11 6.45
N ALA A 108 1.99 11.45 6.87
CA ALA A 108 2.09 9.99 6.99
C ALA A 108 2.12 9.62 8.47
N TYR A 109 1.42 8.58 8.86
CA TYR A 109 1.31 8.19 10.27
C TYR A 109 1.45 6.69 10.47
N ASP A 110 1.74 6.33 11.71
CA ASP A 110 1.78 4.94 12.13
C ASP A 110 0.54 4.62 12.96
N ARG A 111 -0.24 3.62 12.55
CA ARG A 111 -1.40 3.14 13.31
C ARG A 111 -0.99 2.54 14.64
N THR A 112 -1.93 2.41 15.57
CA THR A 112 -1.74 1.62 16.80
C THR A 112 -1.13 0.26 16.48
N GLY A 113 -0.05 -0.10 17.19
CA GLY A 113 0.69 -1.34 16.99
C GLY A 113 1.67 -1.34 15.82
N ARG A 114 1.89 -0.18 15.14
CA ARG A 114 2.80 -0.05 14.00
C ARG A 114 3.90 0.98 14.27
N GLY A 115 5.03 0.77 13.60
CA GLY A 115 6.15 1.71 13.55
C GLY A 115 6.54 2.28 14.91
N ARG A 116 6.33 3.58 15.08
CA ARG A 116 6.66 4.36 16.28
C ARG A 116 5.46 4.67 17.17
N SER A 117 4.27 4.22 16.81
CA SER A 117 3.07 4.31 17.63
C SER A 117 3.07 3.29 18.74
N ASP A 118 2.28 3.54 19.78
CA ASP A 118 2.13 2.59 20.88
C ASP A 118 1.47 1.29 20.43
N GLY A 119 1.81 0.22 21.16
CA GLY A 119 1.21 -1.09 20.96
C GLY A 119 -0.26 -1.11 21.34
N GLY A 120 -0.99 -2.11 20.82
CA GLY A 120 -2.40 -2.30 21.12
C GLY A 120 -3.21 -2.67 19.90
N SER A 121 -4.50 -2.41 19.96
CA SER A 121 -5.44 -2.61 18.87
C SER A 121 -6.43 -1.45 18.82
N ALA A 122 -6.76 -1.02 17.59
CA ALA A 122 -7.86 -0.09 17.35
C ALA A 122 -9.23 -0.78 17.34
N GLY A 123 -9.28 -2.09 17.41
CA GLY A 123 -10.47 -2.92 17.46
C GLY A 123 -11.01 -3.31 16.09
N ASP A 124 -11.30 -2.37 15.21
CA ASP A 124 -11.89 -2.56 13.89
C ASP A 124 -11.58 -1.36 12.96
N LEU A 125 -12.15 -1.32 11.75
CA LEU A 125 -11.91 -0.23 10.81
C LEU A 125 -12.44 1.12 11.32
N GLU A 126 -13.57 1.15 12.01
CA GLU A 126 -14.08 2.38 12.63
C GLU A 126 -13.19 2.84 13.79
N GLY A 127 -12.64 1.90 14.57
CA GLY A 127 -11.67 2.21 15.61
C GLY A 127 -10.42 2.85 15.04
N MET A 128 -9.88 2.30 13.94
CA MET A 128 -8.75 2.90 13.21
C MET A 128 -9.08 4.31 12.71
N SER A 129 -10.27 4.51 12.16
CA SER A 129 -10.74 5.81 11.70
C SER A 129 -10.87 6.83 12.84
N ARG A 130 -11.42 6.42 13.98
CA ARG A 130 -11.51 7.28 15.18
C ARG A 130 -10.15 7.66 15.75
N GLU A 131 -9.19 6.74 15.74
CA GLU A 131 -7.81 7.03 16.15
C GLU A 131 -7.14 8.03 15.20
N LEU A 132 -7.36 7.90 13.88
CA LEU A 132 -6.87 8.88 12.90
C LEU A 132 -7.47 10.27 13.14
N THR A 133 -8.80 10.38 13.35
CA THR A 133 -9.44 11.66 13.67
C THR A 133 -8.85 12.28 14.94
N ALA A 134 -8.65 11.48 15.98
CA ALA A 134 -8.04 11.95 17.23
C ALA A 134 -6.59 12.40 17.05
N LEU A 135 -5.81 11.69 16.22
CA LEU A 135 -4.43 12.03 15.90
C LEU A 135 -4.33 13.38 15.17
N LEU A 136 -5.13 13.56 14.12
CA LEU A 136 -5.14 14.80 13.34
C LEU A 136 -5.59 15.99 14.20
N ALA A 137 -6.57 15.78 15.06
CA ALA A 137 -7.02 16.81 16.02
C ALA A 137 -5.92 17.14 17.05
N ALA A 138 -5.25 16.14 17.64
CA ALA A 138 -4.18 16.35 18.61
C ALA A 138 -2.96 17.06 17.99
N ALA A 139 -2.68 16.78 16.71
CA ALA A 139 -1.60 17.43 15.97
C ALA A 139 -1.98 18.83 15.45
N GLY A 140 -3.24 19.24 15.53
CA GLY A 140 -3.72 20.51 14.98
C GLY A 140 -3.71 20.56 13.46
N GLU A 141 -3.81 19.42 12.80
CA GLU A 141 -3.84 19.32 11.34
C GLU A 141 -5.28 19.50 10.84
N PRO A 142 -5.59 20.63 10.15
CA PRO A 142 -6.95 20.89 9.71
C PRO A 142 -7.32 20.14 8.43
N GLY A 143 -8.62 19.78 8.30
CA GLY A 143 -9.19 19.40 7.02
C GLY A 143 -9.41 20.62 6.08
N PRO A 144 -9.96 20.40 4.87
CA PRO A 144 -10.41 19.10 4.40
C PRO A 144 -9.28 18.16 4.05
N TYR A 145 -9.53 16.82 4.17
CA TYR A 145 -8.52 15.80 3.91
C TYR A 145 -8.73 15.12 2.55
N ILE A 146 -7.62 14.74 1.91
CA ILE A 146 -7.60 13.71 0.88
C ILE A 146 -6.90 12.49 1.50
N VAL A 147 -7.61 11.37 1.61
CA VAL A 147 -7.02 10.12 2.14
C VAL A 147 -6.46 9.30 0.99
N VAL A 148 -5.16 9.02 1.05
CA VAL A 148 -4.43 8.18 0.11
C VAL A 148 -4.16 6.84 0.78
N GLY A 149 -4.94 5.82 0.45
CA GLY A 149 -4.87 4.51 1.10
C GLY A 149 -4.24 3.45 0.19
N HIS A 150 -3.27 2.71 0.71
CA HIS A 150 -2.69 1.54 0.05
C HIS A 150 -3.27 0.26 0.62
N SER A 151 -3.68 -0.68 -0.24
CA SER A 151 -4.16 -2.01 0.19
C SER A 151 -5.25 -1.91 1.27
N LEU A 152 -5.02 -2.44 2.48
CA LEU A 152 -5.92 -2.28 3.63
C LEU A 152 -6.24 -0.80 3.93
N GLY A 153 -5.29 0.11 3.73
CA GLY A 153 -5.49 1.54 3.90
C GLY A 153 -6.60 2.12 3.02
N SER A 154 -6.87 1.51 1.87
CA SER A 154 -7.96 1.91 0.97
C SER A 154 -9.34 1.71 1.60
N VAL A 155 -9.55 0.60 2.31
CA VAL A 155 -10.83 0.34 2.98
C VAL A 155 -10.96 1.13 4.28
N ILE A 156 -9.86 1.35 5.01
CA ILE A 156 -9.82 2.26 6.16
C ILE A 156 -10.23 3.68 5.71
N GLY A 157 -9.66 4.19 4.61
CA GLY A 157 -9.99 5.51 4.05
C GLY A 157 -11.46 5.63 3.65
N ARG A 158 -12.08 4.59 3.10
CA ARG A 158 -13.52 4.57 2.79
C ARG A 158 -14.38 4.64 4.05
N VAL A 159 -14.06 3.86 5.06
CA VAL A 159 -14.77 3.90 6.35
C VAL A 159 -14.59 5.27 7.00
N HIS A 160 -13.37 5.82 6.99
CA HIS A 160 -13.07 7.15 7.52
C HIS A 160 -13.89 8.25 6.82
N ALA A 161 -13.96 8.23 5.49
CA ALA A 161 -14.77 9.19 4.72
C ALA A 161 -16.29 9.06 5.01
N THR A 162 -16.75 7.87 5.40
CA THR A 162 -18.14 7.64 5.79
C THR A 162 -18.44 8.17 7.18
N LEU A 163 -17.51 8.03 8.12
CA LEU A 163 -17.69 8.49 9.51
C LEU A 163 -17.56 10.01 9.64
N ASP A 164 -16.75 10.63 8.77
CA ASP A 164 -16.52 12.08 8.78
C ASP A 164 -16.71 12.69 7.37
N PRO A 165 -17.93 12.68 6.84
CA PRO A 165 -18.19 13.09 5.46
C PRO A 165 -17.94 14.58 5.20
N GLY A 166 -17.86 15.39 6.26
CA GLY A 166 -17.51 16.83 6.16
C GLY A 166 -16.01 17.09 6.12
N ALA A 167 -15.20 16.16 6.58
CA ALA A 167 -13.76 16.33 6.68
C ALA A 167 -13.00 15.73 5.49
N VAL A 168 -13.52 14.66 4.86
CA VAL A 168 -12.86 14.02 3.71
C VAL A 168 -13.41 14.57 2.41
N ALA A 169 -12.56 15.22 1.61
CA ALA A 169 -12.90 15.83 0.34
C ALA A 169 -12.57 14.94 -0.87
N GLY A 170 -11.81 13.85 -0.70
CA GLY A 170 -11.50 12.93 -1.78
C GLY A 170 -10.68 11.73 -1.33
N LEU A 171 -10.64 10.70 -2.18
CA LEU A 171 -9.93 9.45 -1.92
C LEU A 171 -8.98 9.11 -3.07
N VAL A 172 -7.80 8.58 -2.73
CA VAL A 172 -6.91 7.88 -3.68
C VAL A 172 -6.71 6.46 -3.18
N LEU A 173 -7.18 5.49 -3.94
CA LEU A 173 -7.13 4.06 -3.60
C LEU A 173 -5.98 3.42 -4.39
N VAL A 174 -4.86 3.13 -3.72
CA VAL A 174 -3.65 2.57 -4.35
C VAL A 174 -3.61 1.07 -4.14
N ASP A 175 -3.81 0.33 -5.21
CA ASP A 175 -3.93 -1.13 -5.29
C ASP A 175 -4.74 -1.70 -4.11
N GLY A 176 -5.93 -1.08 -3.94
CA GLY A 176 -6.80 -1.31 -2.81
C GLY A 176 -7.27 -2.75 -2.73
N PHE A 177 -7.41 -3.23 -1.52
CA PHE A 177 -8.11 -4.47 -1.24
C PHE A 177 -9.57 -4.14 -0.94
N ASP A 178 -10.48 -4.56 -1.81
CA ASP A 178 -11.92 -4.44 -1.58
C ASP A 178 -12.55 -5.83 -1.66
N PRO A 179 -12.85 -6.45 -0.51
CA PRO A 179 -13.40 -7.80 -0.48
C PRO A 179 -14.77 -7.90 -1.14
N ASP A 180 -15.62 -6.87 -1.04
CA ASP A 180 -16.97 -6.92 -1.59
C ASP A 180 -16.93 -6.90 -3.14
N ILE A 181 -16.04 -6.06 -3.71
CA ILE A 181 -15.78 -6.08 -5.16
C ILE A 181 -15.25 -7.45 -5.59
N PHE A 182 -14.34 -8.05 -4.82
CA PHE A 182 -13.78 -9.36 -5.13
C PHE A 182 -14.80 -10.49 -4.96
N ASP A 183 -15.48 -10.57 -3.82
CA ASP A 183 -16.38 -11.68 -3.51
C ASP A 183 -17.60 -11.68 -4.43
N GLU A 184 -18.21 -10.55 -4.69
CA GLU A 184 -19.43 -10.47 -5.51
C GLU A 184 -19.16 -10.48 -7.02
N ARG A 185 -18.07 -9.85 -7.47
CA ARG A 185 -17.81 -9.62 -8.89
C ARG A 185 -16.74 -10.50 -9.50
N VAL A 186 -15.71 -10.87 -8.76
CA VAL A 186 -14.56 -11.64 -9.25
C VAL A 186 -14.73 -13.11 -8.99
N VAL A 187 -15.14 -13.50 -7.78
CA VAL A 187 -15.28 -14.92 -7.41
C VAL A 187 -16.14 -15.74 -8.36
N PRO A 188 -17.29 -15.25 -8.89
CA PRO A 188 -18.08 -15.98 -9.87
C PRO A 188 -17.34 -16.29 -11.19
N LEU A 189 -16.29 -15.52 -11.52
CA LEU A 189 -15.53 -15.67 -12.76
C LEU A 189 -14.36 -16.65 -12.66
N LEU A 190 -13.97 -17.06 -11.44
CA LEU A 190 -12.75 -17.82 -11.18
C LEU A 190 -12.81 -19.28 -11.63
N GLY A 191 -13.99 -19.81 -12.00
CA GLY A 191 -14.15 -21.16 -12.52
C GLY A 191 -13.46 -22.24 -11.66
N PRO A 192 -12.52 -23.01 -12.23
CA PRO A 192 -11.90 -24.14 -11.52
C PRO A 192 -10.98 -23.73 -10.35
N ILE A 193 -10.54 -22.47 -10.26
CA ILE A 193 -9.68 -21.99 -9.17
C ILE A 193 -10.45 -21.31 -8.04
N ARG A 194 -11.79 -21.26 -8.13
CA ARG A 194 -12.68 -20.58 -7.19
C ARG A 194 -12.44 -21.00 -5.73
N ASP A 195 -12.47 -22.30 -5.48
CA ASP A 195 -12.38 -22.81 -4.10
C ASP A 195 -11.00 -22.52 -3.50
N GLN A 196 -9.93 -22.69 -4.28
CA GLN A 196 -8.58 -22.30 -3.88
C GLN A 196 -8.48 -20.80 -3.57
N TYR A 197 -9.15 -19.96 -4.35
CA TYR A 197 -9.18 -18.51 -4.13
C TYR A 197 -9.92 -18.17 -2.85
N LEU A 198 -11.09 -18.75 -2.60
CA LEU A 198 -11.87 -18.53 -1.37
C LEU A 198 -11.09 -18.94 -0.11
N ASP A 199 -10.37 -20.06 -0.17
CA ASP A 199 -9.49 -20.50 0.92
C ASP A 199 -8.36 -19.49 1.17
N GLN A 200 -7.75 -18.95 0.11
CA GLN A 200 -6.72 -17.91 0.20
C GLN A 200 -7.27 -16.61 0.78
N THR A 201 -8.46 -16.19 0.35
CA THR A 201 -9.09 -14.95 0.84
C THR A 201 -9.51 -15.06 2.30
N ALA A 202 -10.09 -16.21 2.69
CA ALA A 202 -10.39 -16.47 4.10
C ALA A 202 -9.12 -16.54 4.96
N GLY A 203 -8.03 -17.08 4.40
CA GLY A 203 -6.69 -17.05 5.00
C GLY A 203 -6.16 -15.62 5.16
N LEU A 204 -6.35 -14.78 4.15
CA LEU A 204 -5.94 -13.37 4.19
C LEU A 204 -6.63 -12.61 5.32
N TRP A 205 -7.95 -12.74 5.47
CA TRP A 205 -8.67 -12.08 6.55
C TRP A 205 -8.23 -12.56 7.95
N ARG A 206 -7.97 -13.86 8.11
CA ARG A 206 -7.36 -14.37 9.36
C ARG A 206 -5.98 -13.78 9.60
N TYR A 207 -5.20 -13.60 8.55
CA TYR A 207 -3.89 -12.97 8.62
C TYR A 207 -4.00 -11.47 8.95
N VAL A 208 -4.93 -10.74 8.32
CA VAL A 208 -5.24 -9.34 8.66
C VAL A 208 -5.58 -9.22 10.14
N SER A 209 -6.49 -10.06 10.65
CA SER A 209 -6.85 -10.08 12.07
C SER A 209 -5.65 -10.32 12.98
N SER A 210 -4.77 -11.26 12.62
CA SER A 210 -3.59 -11.56 13.43
C SER A 210 -2.53 -10.47 13.41
N VAL A 211 -2.38 -9.78 12.27
CA VAL A 211 -1.38 -8.70 12.10
C VAL A 211 -1.87 -7.39 12.70
N GLU A 212 -3.10 -6.97 12.39
CA GLU A 212 -3.66 -5.69 12.83
C GLU A 212 -4.39 -5.80 14.18
N SER A 213 -4.62 -7.02 14.68
CA SER A 213 -5.37 -7.27 15.92
C SER A 213 -6.78 -6.70 15.88
N ILE A 214 -7.50 -6.86 14.75
CA ILE A 214 -8.85 -6.31 14.55
C ILE A 214 -9.91 -7.39 14.44
N ASP A 215 -11.14 -7.02 14.79
CA ASP A 215 -12.35 -7.79 14.52
C ASP A 215 -12.69 -7.71 13.03
N VAL A 216 -12.50 -8.82 12.31
CA VAL A 216 -12.74 -8.91 10.88
C VAL A 216 -14.22 -8.88 10.54
N GLU A 217 -15.09 -9.49 11.36
CA GLU A 217 -16.53 -9.52 11.12
C GLU A 217 -17.12 -8.12 11.21
N ALA A 218 -16.80 -7.40 12.30
CA ALA A 218 -17.19 -6.02 12.48
C ALA A 218 -16.63 -5.13 11.34
N SER A 219 -15.34 -5.30 11.00
CA SER A 219 -14.69 -4.55 9.94
C SER A 219 -15.34 -4.74 8.57
N ARG A 220 -15.72 -5.96 8.21
CA ARG A 220 -16.44 -6.26 6.96
C ARG A 220 -17.82 -5.62 6.94
N ALA A 221 -18.57 -5.69 8.06
CA ALA A 221 -19.88 -5.04 8.16
C ALA A 221 -19.77 -3.51 8.02
N GLN A 222 -18.77 -2.89 8.65
CA GLN A 222 -18.50 -1.45 8.53
C GLN A 222 -18.13 -1.05 7.10
N LEU A 223 -17.30 -1.85 6.42
CA LEU A 223 -16.95 -1.61 5.02
C LEU A 223 -18.17 -1.73 4.11
N ALA A 224 -18.98 -2.77 4.26
CA ALA A 224 -20.21 -2.98 3.49
C ALA A 224 -21.23 -1.83 3.70
N ALA A 225 -21.26 -1.24 4.89
CA ALA A 225 -22.08 -0.08 5.20
C ALA A 225 -21.47 1.26 4.73
N SER A 226 -20.21 1.25 4.25
CA SER A 226 -19.53 2.48 3.86
C SER A 226 -20.18 3.12 2.62
N ASN A 227 -20.30 4.46 2.65
CA ASN A 227 -20.86 5.23 1.57
C ASN A 227 -19.94 6.42 1.23
N VAL A 228 -19.32 6.36 0.06
CA VAL A 228 -18.45 7.40 -0.48
C VAL A 228 -19.01 8.04 -1.76
N ALA A 229 -20.30 7.86 -2.01
CA ALA A 229 -20.98 8.43 -3.17
C ALA A 229 -20.86 9.97 -3.17
N GLY A 230 -20.56 10.52 -4.33
CA GLY A 230 -20.35 11.97 -4.51
C GLY A 230 -18.92 12.43 -4.26
N LEU A 231 -18.07 11.66 -3.58
CA LEU A 231 -16.65 12.00 -3.44
C LEU A 231 -15.89 11.79 -4.76
N PRO A 232 -14.96 12.67 -5.12
CA PRO A 232 -13.99 12.39 -6.16
C PRO A 232 -13.03 11.27 -5.68
N ILE A 233 -12.85 10.26 -6.54
CA ILE A 233 -12.01 9.07 -6.22
C ILE A 233 -11.05 8.81 -7.38
N GLU A 234 -9.76 8.77 -7.10
CA GLU A 234 -8.73 8.22 -7.98
C GLU A 234 -8.41 6.79 -7.54
N VAL A 235 -8.42 5.85 -8.47
CA VAL A 235 -8.06 4.45 -8.22
C VAL A 235 -6.84 4.11 -9.05
N VAL A 236 -5.78 3.66 -8.40
CA VAL A 236 -4.56 3.18 -9.05
C VAL A 236 -4.46 1.69 -8.79
N LEU A 237 -4.54 0.87 -9.83
CA LEU A 237 -4.49 -0.59 -9.73
C LEU A 237 -3.25 -1.15 -10.40
N ALA A 238 -2.56 -2.08 -9.74
CA ALA A 238 -1.59 -2.97 -10.37
C ALA A 238 -2.36 -4.14 -11.00
N PRO A 239 -2.48 -4.22 -12.34
CA PRO A 239 -3.22 -5.30 -12.97
C PRO A 239 -2.58 -6.65 -12.68
N ARG A 240 -3.37 -7.59 -12.22
CA ARG A 240 -2.93 -8.96 -11.97
C ARG A 240 -3.55 -9.87 -13.01
N VAL A 241 -2.69 -10.52 -13.76
CA VAL A 241 -3.07 -11.60 -14.69
C VAL A 241 -2.74 -12.91 -14.02
N ASP A 242 -3.73 -13.75 -13.79
CA ASP A 242 -3.49 -15.11 -13.30
C ASP A 242 -3.23 -16.04 -14.48
N ALA A 243 -2.01 -16.57 -14.57
CA ALA A 243 -1.58 -17.46 -15.65
C ALA A 243 -2.33 -18.81 -15.68
N ARG A 244 -3.10 -19.13 -14.65
CA ARG A 244 -3.97 -20.32 -14.60
C ARG A 244 -5.31 -20.11 -15.31
N LEU A 245 -5.65 -18.86 -15.63
CA LEU A 245 -6.87 -18.45 -16.32
C LEU A 245 -6.55 -18.08 -17.77
N ASP A 246 -7.52 -18.28 -18.66
CA ASP A 246 -7.40 -17.78 -20.02
C ASP A 246 -7.49 -16.24 -20.10
N ALA A 247 -7.11 -15.70 -21.26
CA ALA A 247 -7.09 -14.26 -21.47
C ALA A 247 -8.49 -13.63 -21.31
N GLN A 248 -9.53 -14.29 -21.84
CA GLN A 248 -10.90 -13.80 -21.77
C GLN A 248 -11.40 -13.70 -20.33
N THR A 249 -11.08 -14.69 -19.50
CA THR A 249 -11.43 -14.69 -18.07
C THR A 249 -10.68 -13.59 -17.32
N ASN A 250 -9.36 -13.43 -17.57
CA ASN A 250 -8.59 -12.33 -16.99
C ASN A 250 -9.16 -10.95 -17.37
N ASP A 251 -9.54 -10.75 -18.63
CA ASP A 251 -10.16 -9.50 -19.11
C ASP A 251 -11.53 -9.27 -18.44
N ALA A 252 -12.33 -10.31 -18.25
CA ALA A 252 -13.61 -10.22 -17.56
C ALA A 252 -13.45 -9.85 -16.08
N ILE A 253 -12.42 -10.38 -15.40
CA ILE A 253 -12.06 -10.03 -14.04
C ILE A 253 -11.68 -8.55 -13.95
N MET A 254 -10.81 -8.08 -14.84
CA MET A 254 -10.39 -6.68 -14.87
C MET A 254 -11.58 -5.73 -15.14
N ALA A 255 -12.47 -6.10 -16.05
CA ALA A 255 -13.69 -5.34 -16.33
C ALA A 255 -14.63 -5.29 -15.11
N SER A 256 -14.81 -6.41 -14.43
CA SER A 256 -15.64 -6.53 -13.22
C SER A 256 -15.08 -5.70 -12.06
N MET A 257 -13.77 -5.74 -11.82
CA MET A 257 -13.10 -4.89 -10.83
C MET A 257 -13.28 -3.40 -11.16
N THR A 258 -13.04 -3.03 -12.42
CA THR A 258 -13.23 -1.65 -12.91
C THR A 258 -14.65 -1.16 -12.65
N ALA A 259 -15.65 -1.98 -12.96
CA ALA A 259 -17.05 -1.67 -12.71
C ALA A 259 -17.37 -1.55 -11.21
N GLY A 260 -16.76 -2.41 -10.38
CA GLY A 260 -16.90 -2.35 -8.93
C GLY A 260 -16.38 -1.05 -8.34
N TYR A 261 -15.17 -0.65 -8.70
CA TYR A 261 -14.61 0.65 -8.26
C TYR A 261 -15.41 1.83 -8.78
N ALA A 262 -15.85 1.81 -10.05
CA ALA A 262 -16.67 2.86 -10.62
C ALA A 262 -18.02 3.04 -9.89
N ALA A 263 -18.56 1.98 -9.33
CA ALA A 263 -19.79 2.00 -8.56
C ALA A 263 -19.67 2.65 -7.17
N LEU A 264 -18.46 2.84 -6.64
CA LEU A 264 -18.24 3.49 -5.34
C LEU A 264 -18.71 4.95 -5.33
N SER A 265 -18.50 5.67 -6.45
CA SER A 265 -18.94 7.07 -6.61
C SER A 265 -19.25 7.33 -8.09
N PRO A 266 -20.46 6.98 -8.56
CA PRO A 266 -20.80 7.04 -9.99
C PRO A 266 -20.54 8.41 -10.61
N GLY A 267 -19.75 8.42 -11.69
CA GLY A 267 -19.37 9.64 -12.41
C GLY A 267 -18.18 10.39 -11.80
N ASN A 268 -17.71 10.02 -10.59
CA ASN A 268 -16.63 10.69 -9.89
C ASN A 268 -15.40 9.79 -9.65
N VAL A 269 -15.34 8.62 -10.29
CA VAL A 269 -14.21 7.69 -10.17
C VAL A 269 -13.38 7.71 -11.43
N ARG A 270 -12.07 7.90 -11.28
CA ARG A 270 -11.09 7.70 -12.33
C ARG A 270 -10.19 6.52 -11.98
N LEU A 271 -10.00 5.61 -12.95
CA LEU A 271 -9.08 4.46 -12.80
C LEU A 271 -7.83 4.68 -13.64
N THR A 272 -6.69 4.33 -13.05
CA THR A 272 -5.38 4.28 -13.70
C THR A 272 -4.76 2.90 -13.44
N PHE A 273 -4.26 2.25 -14.50
CA PHE A 273 -3.57 0.97 -14.38
C PHE A 273 -2.07 1.18 -14.37
N ALA A 274 -1.41 0.74 -13.29
CA ALA A 274 0.04 0.71 -13.14
C ALA A 274 0.58 -0.62 -13.71
N TRP A 275 0.60 -0.74 -15.04
CA TRP A 275 1.05 -1.96 -15.71
C TRP A 275 2.49 -2.30 -15.36
N GLY A 276 2.72 -3.55 -14.95
CA GLY A 276 4.04 -4.04 -14.56
C GLY A 276 4.47 -3.69 -13.13
N ALA A 277 3.66 -2.92 -12.39
CA ALA A 277 3.89 -2.73 -10.96
C ALA A 277 3.52 -3.98 -10.15
N SER A 278 4.17 -4.16 -9.02
CA SER A 278 3.74 -5.10 -7.98
C SER A 278 2.63 -4.47 -7.12
N HIS A 279 2.22 -5.17 -6.05
CA HIS A 279 1.30 -4.60 -5.04
C HIS A 279 1.80 -3.28 -4.42
N MET A 280 3.09 -3.02 -4.47
CA MET A 280 3.71 -1.81 -3.90
C MET A 280 3.86 -0.72 -4.96
N VAL A 281 2.75 -0.31 -5.58
CA VAL A 281 2.74 0.67 -6.68
C VAL A 281 3.48 1.96 -6.32
N GLN A 282 3.36 2.44 -5.09
CA GLN A 282 4.03 3.64 -4.60
C GLN A 282 5.57 3.55 -4.60
N PHE A 283 6.13 2.31 -4.65
CA PHE A 283 7.56 2.08 -4.83
C PHE A 283 7.93 1.80 -6.29
N ASP A 284 7.09 1.05 -7.00
CA ASP A 284 7.40 0.61 -8.35
C ASP A 284 7.19 1.71 -9.40
N GLN A 285 6.12 2.47 -9.22
CA GLN A 285 5.71 3.54 -10.11
C GLN A 285 5.22 4.75 -9.30
N PRO A 286 6.09 5.41 -8.52
CA PRO A 286 5.73 6.53 -7.65
C PRO A 286 5.02 7.66 -8.40
N ASP A 287 5.45 7.95 -9.62
CA ASP A 287 4.88 9.02 -10.46
C ASP A 287 3.39 8.79 -10.75
N VAL A 288 2.96 7.53 -10.93
CA VAL A 288 1.55 7.21 -11.17
C VAL A 288 0.69 7.57 -9.96
N VAL A 289 1.20 7.31 -8.74
CA VAL A 289 0.53 7.67 -7.49
C VAL A 289 0.52 9.18 -7.29
N VAL A 290 1.66 9.84 -7.52
CA VAL A 290 1.77 11.31 -7.40
C VAL A 290 0.84 12.02 -8.37
N ASP A 291 0.72 11.55 -9.60
CA ASP A 291 -0.18 12.13 -10.60
C ASP A 291 -1.67 11.92 -10.25
N ALA A 292 -2.03 10.77 -9.68
CA ALA A 292 -3.40 10.53 -9.18
C ALA A 292 -3.73 11.51 -8.04
N VAL A 293 -2.80 11.68 -7.11
CA VAL A 293 -2.97 12.64 -5.99
C VAL A 293 -3.04 14.08 -6.49
N ARG A 294 -2.21 14.46 -7.46
CA ARG A 294 -2.26 15.82 -8.04
C ARG A 294 -3.63 16.10 -8.64
N ARG A 295 -4.17 15.19 -9.44
CA ARG A 295 -5.50 15.36 -10.07
C ARG A 295 -6.61 15.54 -9.05
N ILE A 296 -6.60 14.76 -7.97
CA ILE A 296 -7.66 14.88 -6.95
C ILE A 296 -7.50 16.15 -6.13
N VAL A 297 -6.28 16.61 -5.85
CA VAL A 297 -6.03 17.91 -5.21
C VAL A 297 -6.55 19.05 -6.08
N GLU A 298 -6.31 19.00 -7.39
CA GLU A 298 -6.83 19.98 -8.36
C GLU A 298 -8.36 19.97 -8.39
N ALA A 299 -8.97 18.79 -8.44
CA ALA A 299 -10.43 18.65 -8.43
C ALA A 299 -11.09 19.16 -7.14
N VAL A 300 -10.43 19.04 -6.00
CA VAL A 300 -10.93 19.55 -4.71
C VAL A 300 -10.74 21.06 -4.56
N ARG A 301 -9.72 21.62 -5.21
CA ARG A 301 -9.48 23.08 -5.19
C ARG A 301 -10.39 23.86 -6.13
N GLY A 302 -11.02 23.21 -7.12
CA GLY A 302 -11.94 23.81 -8.11
C GLY A 302 -11.19 24.38 -9.28
#